data_e2200b805263fbb7dfa625ce6d8e3897
#
_entry.id   e2200b805263fbb7dfa625ce6d8e3897
#
_cell.length_a   1.000
_cell.length_b   1.000
_cell.length_c   1.000
_cell.angle_alpha   90.00
_cell.angle_beta   90.00
_cell.angle_gamma   90.00
#
_symmetry.space_group_name_H-M   'P 1'
#
loop_
_entity.id
_entity.type
_entity.pdbx_description
1 polymer ?
#
loop_
_entity_poly.entity_id
_entity_poly.type
_entity_poly.pdbx_seq_one_letter_code
_entity_poly.pdbx_strand_id
1 'polypeptide(L)'
;MLKRYLEKLISFGCSLQDVPRVDVSYEMPEGQNYHLVKYIPGKQGCLYVDIDSFKKEDQKSLFALFTELRRYYQDYTNMEQPHELEYVIDANAFAVMVMKVYFGVDSPVNHDLPMTRVMLASHRLSQQLNIK
;
A
#
# COMPACT_ATOMS: atom_id res chain seq x y z
N MET A 1 -16.93 -7.19 -10.76
CA MET A 1 -17.32 -6.62 -9.48
C MET A 1 -16.12 -6.06 -8.77
N LEU A 2 -16.04 -4.76 -8.70
CA LEU A 2 -14.87 -4.05 -8.18
C LEU A 2 -14.57 -4.39 -6.72
N LYS A 3 -15.59 -4.42 -5.85
CA LYS A 3 -15.38 -4.74 -4.43
C LYS A 3 -14.74 -6.11 -4.23
N ARG A 4 -15.20 -7.12 -4.95
CA ARG A 4 -14.65 -8.47 -4.86
C ARG A 4 -13.18 -8.50 -5.30
N TYR A 5 -12.87 -7.78 -6.36
CA TYR A 5 -11.50 -7.63 -6.86
C TYR A 5 -10.60 -6.98 -5.79
N LEU A 6 -11.08 -5.87 -5.20
CA LEU A 6 -10.36 -5.17 -4.14
C LEU A 6 -10.15 -6.05 -2.92
N GLU A 7 -11.18 -6.78 -2.49
CA GLU A 7 -11.08 -7.68 -1.33
C GLU A 7 -9.98 -8.72 -1.52
N LYS A 8 -9.87 -9.27 -2.73
CA LYS A 8 -8.81 -10.24 -3.03
C LYS A 8 -7.42 -9.61 -2.98
N LEU A 9 -7.26 -8.39 -3.52
CA LEU A 9 -5.98 -7.68 -3.50
C LEU A 9 -5.57 -7.30 -2.08
N ILE A 10 -6.52 -6.85 -1.28
CA ILE A 10 -6.26 -6.48 0.11
C ILE A 10 -5.83 -7.71 0.91
N SER A 11 -6.53 -8.82 0.76
CA SER A 11 -6.16 -10.08 1.41
C SER A 11 -4.77 -10.54 0.98
N PHE A 12 -4.46 -10.43 -0.31
CA PHE A 12 -3.14 -10.76 -0.85
C PHE A 12 -2.05 -9.89 -0.22
N GLY A 13 -2.24 -8.57 -0.18
CA GLY A 13 -1.24 -7.66 0.38
C GLY A 13 -1.01 -7.86 1.87
N CYS A 14 -2.05 -8.15 2.62
CA CYS A 14 -1.92 -8.44 4.05
C CYS A 14 -1.22 -9.79 4.27
N SER A 15 -1.61 -10.81 3.53
CA SER A 15 -1.00 -12.13 3.62
C SER A 15 0.48 -12.09 3.25
N LEU A 16 0.85 -11.35 2.22
CA LEU A 16 2.23 -11.20 1.78
C LEU A 16 3.11 -10.63 2.89
N GLN A 17 2.56 -9.76 3.72
CA GLN A 17 3.26 -9.12 4.83
C GLN A 17 3.09 -9.85 6.15
N ASP A 18 2.36 -10.97 6.16
CA ASP A 18 2.10 -11.77 7.34
C ASP A 18 1.43 -10.97 8.46
N VAL A 19 0.42 -10.19 8.10
CA VAL A 19 -0.39 -9.44 9.05
C VAL A 19 -1.86 -9.79 8.87
N PRO A 20 -2.69 -9.62 9.92
CA PRO A 20 -4.13 -9.86 9.79
C PRO A 20 -4.74 -8.93 8.74
N ARG A 21 -5.87 -9.34 8.21
CA ARG A 21 -6.59 -8.54 7.25
C ARG A 21 -7.03 -7.20 7.86
N VAL A 22 -6.71 -6.10 7.19
CA VAL A 22 -7.12 -4.76 7.63
C VAL A 22 -8.63 -4.59 7.45
N ASP A 23 -9.25 -3.82 8.35
CA ASP A 23 -10.65 -3.41 8.17
C ASP A 23 -10.75 -2.43 7.00
N VAL A 24 -11.78 -2.58 6.20
CA VAL A 24 -11.99 -1.78 4.98
C VAL A 24 -13.34 -1.10 5.03
N SER A 25 -13.38 0.17 4.63
CA SER A 25 -14.61 0.91 4.46
C SER A 25 -14.64 1.53 3.07
N TYR A 26 -15.77 1.43 2.40
CA TYR A 26 -16.01 2.08 1.13
C TYR A 26 -16.80 3.38 1.28
N GLU A 27 -17.14 3.72 2.52
CA GLU A 27 -17.81 4.98 2.86
C GLU A 27 -16.82 5.89 3.56
N MET A 28 -16.69 7.11 3.06
CA MET A 28 -15.77 8.08 3.65
C MET A 28 -16.34 8.64 4.96
N PRO A 29 -15.47 8.93 5.95
CA PRO A 29 -15.92 9.61 7.15
C PRO A 29 -16.50 10.98 6.79
N GLU A 30 -17.42 11.45 7.61
CA GLU A 30 -18.04 12.76 7.41
C GLU A 30 -16.98 13.86 7.28
N GLY A 31 -17.11 14.66 6.25
CA GLY A 31 -16.17 15.77 5.99
C GLY A 31 -14.85 15.35 5.38
N GLN A 32 -14.66 14.06 5.08
CA GLN A 32 -13.41 13.56 4.48
C GLN A 32 -13.66 13.07 3.06
N ASN A 33 -12.66 13.26 2.21
CA ASN A 33 -12.71 12.76 0.84
C ASN A 33 -11.32 12.24 0.48
N TYR A 34 -11.04 11.01 0.88
CA TYR A 34 -9.76 10.36 0.57
C TYR A 34 -9.79 9.85 -0.86
N HIS A 35 -8.90 10.39 -1.69
CA HIS A 35 -8.80 9.98 -3.08
C HIS A 35 -8.14 8.60 -3.19
N LEU A 36 -8.71 7.71 -3.98
CA LEU A 36 -8.29 6.34 -4.22
C LEU A 36 -8.31 5.47 -2.97
N VAL A 37 -7.26 5.50 -2.17
CA VAL A 37 -7.10 4.65 -0.99
C VAL A 37 -6.37 5.42 0.09
N LYS A 38 -6.81 5.29 1.33
CA LYS A 38 -6.13 5.91 2.47
C LYS A 38 -6.24 5.02 3.70
N TYR A 39 -5.12 4.69 4.31
CA TYR A 39 -5.10 4.01 5.60
C TYR A 39 -5.08 5.04 6.73
N ILE A 40 -6.02 4.94 7.65
CA ILE A 40 -6.08 5.81 8.84
C ILE A 40 -5.78 4.95 10.06
N PRO A 41 -4.66 5.24 10.76
CA PRO A 41 -4.29 4.48 11.95
C PRO A 41 -5.20 4.77 13.14
N GLY A 42 -5.10 3.95 14.18
CA GLY A 42 -5.87 4.12 15.41
C GLY A 42 -6.10 2.77 16.08
N LYS A 43 -6.94 2.77 17.12
CA LYS A 43 -7.29 1.54 17.83
C LYS A 43 -7.90 0.50 16.90
N GLN A 44 -8.67 0.97 15.93
CA GLN A 44 -9.22 0.16 14.86
C GLN A 44 -8.81 0.83 13.55
N GLY A 45 -7.56 0.59 13.15
CA GLY A 45 -7.08 1.12 11.88
C GLY A 45 -7.97 0.65 10.74
N CYS A 46 -8.24 1.55 9.80
CA CYS A 46 -9.16 1.28 8.71
C CYS A 46 -8.59 1.77 7.37
N LEU A 47 -8.76 0.95 6.36
CA LEU A 47 -8.42 1.29 4.98
C LEU A 47 -9.67 1.82 4.29
N TYR A 48 -9.65 3.08 3.89
CA TYR A 48 -10.76 3.70 3.16
C TYR A 48 -10.48 3.64 1.67
N VAL A 49 -11.43 3.09 0.92
CA VAL A 49 -11.30 2.97 -0.53
C VAL A 49 -12.40 3.76 -1.20
N ASP A 50 -12.02 4.70 -2.06
CA ASP A 50 -12.96 5.45 -2.87
C ASP A 50 -13.26 4.65 -4.14
N ILE A 51 -14.39 3.95 -4.12
CA ILE A 51 -14.80 3.09 -5.23
C ILE A 51 -14.99 3.86 -6.53
N ASP A 52 -15.43 5.12 -6.42
CA ASP A 52 -15.72 5.92 -7.61
C ASP A 52 -14.44 6.33 -8.35
N SER A 53 -13.34 6.51 -7.64
CA SER A 53 -12.08 6.90 -8.28
C SER A 53 -11.13 5.72 -8.53
N PHE A 54 -11.30 4.60 -7.82
CA PHE A 54 -10.44 3.43 -8.00
C PHE A 54 -10.81 2.70 -9.29
N LYS A 55 -9.81 2.48 -10.15
CA LYS A 55 -10.02 1.80 -11.43
C LYS A 55 -9.32 0.46 -11.43
N LYS A 56 -10.05 -0.59 -11.81
CA LYS A 56 -9.52 -1.94 -11.91
C LYS A 56 -8.35 -1.99 -12.90
N GLU A 57 -7.27 -2.65 -12.48
CA GLU A 57 -6.05 -2.82 -13.30
C GLU A 57 -5.34 -1.52 -13.68
N ASP A 58 -5.73 -0.40 -13.08
CA ASP A 58 -5.04 0.87 -13.28
C ASP A 58 -3.80 0.92 -12.38
N GLN A 59 -2.65 1.26 -12.97
CA GLN A 59 -1.37 1.27 -12.24
C GLN A 59 -1.39 2.23 -11.05
N LYS A 60 -1.96 3.42 -11.22
CA LYS A 60 -2.02 4.40 -10.13
C LYS A 60 -2.88 3.90 -8.98
N SER A 61 -4.02 3.29 -9.29
CA SER A 61 -4.93 2.75 -8.27
C SER A 61 -4.26 1.60 -7.51
N LEU A 62 -3.62 0.69 -8.21
CA LEU A 62 -2.91 -0.45 -7.61
C LEU A 62 -1.73 0.03 -6.77
N PHE A 63 -0.95 0.97 -7.28
CA PHE A 63 0.18 1.52 -6.53
C PHE A 63 -0.29 2.16 -5.23
N ALA A 64 -1.36 2.97 -5.30
CA ALA A 64 -1.93 3.60 -4.11
C ALA A 64 -2.39 2.56 -3.09
N LEU A 65 -3.05 1.49 -3.55
CA LEU A 65 -3.51 0.43 -2.67
C LEU A 65 -2.36 -0.21 -1.90
N PHE A 66 -1.29 -0.62 -2.59
CA PHE A 66 -0.18 -1.30 -1.95
C PHE A 66 0.65 -0.35 -1.07
N THR A 67 0.75 0.92 -1.43
CA THR A 67 1.37 1.94 -0.58
C THR A 67 0.62 2.03 0.75
N GLU A 68 -0.71 2.12 0.71
CA GLU A 68 -1.52 2.23 1.94
C GLU A 68 -1.56 0.93 2.73
N LEU A 69 -1.50 -0.23 2.08
CA LEU A 69 -1.38 -1.51 2.78
C LEU A 69 -0.04 -1.62 3.53
N ARG A 70 1.03 -1.03 3.00
CA ARG A 70 2.29 -0.97 3.73
C ARG A 70 2.20 0.00 4.92
N ARG A 71 1.46 1.11 4.77
CA ARG A 71 1.19 2.00 5.91
C ARG A 71 0.46 1.27 7.03
N TYR A 72 -0.49 0.41 6.69
CA TYR A 72 -1.13 -0.46 7.66
C TYR A 72 -0.11 -1.38 8.34
N TYR A 73 0.77 -2.01 7.58
CA TYR A 73 1.83 -2.87 8.12
C TYR A 73 2.71 -2.10 9.11
N GLN A 74 3.10 -0.88 8.76
CA GLN A 74 3.93 -0.05 9.64
C GLN A 74 3.24 0.22 10.97
N ASP A 75 1.96 0.53 10.92
CA ASP A 75 1.15 0.78 12.11
C ASP A 75 0.96 -0.50 12.94
N TYR A 76 0.57 -1.57 12.30
CA TYR A 76 0.31 -2.85 12.97
C TYR A 76 1.54 -3.40 13.68
N THR A 77 2.70 -3.29 13.05
CA THR A 77 3.96 -3.81 13.61
C THR A 77 4.68 -2.81 14.51
N ASN A 78 4.12 -1.61 14.69
CA ASN A 78 4.78 -0.53 15.42
C ASN A 78 6.18 -0.24 14.90
N MET A 79 6.32 -0.24 13.57
CA MET A 79 7.60 0.03 12.93
C MET A 79 8.14 1.39 13.37
N GLU A 80 9.41 1.44 13.80
CA GLU A 80 10.06 2.67 14.19
C GLU A 80 11.00 3.14 13.10
N GLN A 81 10.85 4.41 12.72
CA GLN A 81 11.72 5.08 11.77
C GLN A 81 12.05 6.46 12.31
N PRO A 82 13.26 7.00 12.01
CA PRO A 82 13.68 8.28 12.56
C PRO A 82 12.87 9.48 12.04
N HIS A 83 12.34 9.39 10.83
CA HIS A 83 11.62 10.50 10.20
C HIS A 83 10.43 10.01 9.38
N GLU A 84 9.43 10.87 9.21
CA GLU A 84 8.26 10.55 8.39
C GLU A 84 8.64 10.14 6.97
N LEU A 85 9.66 10.77 6.40
CA LEU A 85 10.13 10.43 5.05
C LEU A 85 10.52 8.95 4.94
N GLU A 86 11.09 8.37 5.99
CA GLU A 86 11.50 6.96 5.97
C GLU A 86 10.28 6.03 5.85
N TYR A 87 9.16 6.37 6.51
CA TYR A 87 7.91 5.61 6.37
C TYR A 87 7.36 5.73 4.95
N VAL A 88 7.44 6.92 4.36
CA VAL A 88 6.95 7.15 3.00
C VAL A 88 7.79 6.37 1.99
N ILE A 89 9.12 6.38 2.14
CA ILE A 89 10.03 5.63 1.29
C ILE A 89 9.72 4.13 1.38
N ASP A 90 9.57 3.61 2.60
CA ASP A 90 9.26 2.19 2.82
C ASP A 90 7.94 1.79 2.16
N ALA A 91 6.90 2.60 2.33
CA ALA A 91 5.59 2.32 1.75
C ALA A 91 5.63 2.32 0.22
N ASN A 92 6.31 3.29 -0.37
CA ASN A 92 6.46 3.36 -1.82
C ASN A 92 7.32 2.20 -2.35
N ALA A 93 8.37 1.83 -1.62
CA ALA A 93 9.24 0.71 -1.97
C ALA A 93 8.47 -0.61 -2.01
N PHE A 94 7.57 -0.83 -1.04
CA PHE A 94 6.72 -2.00 -1.04
C PHE A 94 5.82 -2.04 -2.28
N ALA A 95 5.17 -0.92 -2.59
CA ALA A 95 4.30 -0.85 -3.77
C ALA A 95 5.08 -1.09 -5.06
N VAL A 96 6.27 -0.51 -5.20
CA VAL A 96 7.16 -0.74 -6.35
C VAL A 96 7.47 -2.22 -6.49
N MET A 97 7.84 -2.86 -5.39
CA MET A 97 8.20 -4.29 -5.37
C MET A 97 7.00 -5.15 -5.81
N VAL A 98 5.82 -4.92 -5.24
CA VAL A 98 4.62 -5.70 -5.56
C VAL A 98 4.25 -5.52 -7.04
N MET A 99 4.23 -4.28 -7.53
CA MET A 99 3.87 -4.02 -8.91
C MET A 99 4.83 -4.69 -9.89
N LYS A 100 6.12 -4.66 -9.59
CA LYS A 100 7.12 -5.26 -10.46
C LYS A 100 7.05 -6.78 -10.42
N VAL A 101 7.01 -7.38 -9.24
CA VAL A 101 7.11 -8.83 -9.06
C VAL A 101 5.82 -9.54 -9.44
N TYR A 102 4.67 -9.01 -9.02
CA TYR A 102 3.40 -9.70 -9.18
C TYR A 102 2.58 -9.23 -10.37
N PHE A 103 2.79 -8.00 -10.84
CA PHE A 103 2.03 -7.46 -11.97
C PHE A 103 2.91 -7.23 -13.19
N GLY A 104 4.24 -7.37 -13.06
CA GLY A 104 5.16 -7.25 -14.19
C GLY A 104 5.23 -5.87 -14.80
N VAL A 105 4.93 -4.83 -14.03
CA VAL A 105 4.92 -3.46 -14.54
C VAL A 105 5.80 -2.56 -13.69
N ASP A 106 6.42 -1.59 -14.32
CA ASP A 106 7.12 -0.53 -13.62
C ASP A 106 6.07 0.46 -13.12
N SER A 107 6.05 0.64 -11.80
CA SER A 107 5.04 1.50 -11.20
C SER A 107 5.41 2.97 -11.28
N PRO A 108 4.41 3.87 -11.32
CA PRO A 108 4.68 5.28 -11.21
C PRO A 108 5.26 5.57 -9.83
N VAL A 109 6.44 6.18 -9.79
CA VAL A 109 7.10 6.55 -8.54
C VAL A 109 6.91 8.05 -8.34
N ASN A 110 6.71 8.44 -7.09
CA ASN A 110 6.64 9.85 -6.75
C ASN A 110 8.03 10.47 -6.93
N HIS A 111 8.15 11.36 -7.92
CA HIS A 111 9.41 12.00 -8.27
C HIS A 111 9.94 12.93 -7.16
N ASP A 112 9.12 13.26 -6.18
CA ASP A 112 9.56 14.02 -5.01
C ASP A 112 10.34 13.17 -4.01
N LEU A 113 10.36 11.85 -4.21
CA LEU A 113 11.10 10.94 -3.35
C LEU A 113 12.48 10.63 -3.93
N PRO A 114 13.46 10.32 -3.08
CA PRO A 114 14.78 9.91 -3.55
C PRO A 114 14.72 8.52 -4.20
N MET A 115 14.71 8.50 -5.51
CA MET A 115 14.48 7.30 -6.34
C MET A 115 15.44 6.17 -6.00
N THR A 116 16.73 6.47 -5.84
CA THR A 116 17.72 5.43 -5.54
C THR A 116 17.40 4.72 -4.24
N ARG A 117 17.01 5.48 -3.20
CA ARG A 117 16.64 4.89 -1.90
C ARG A 117 15.38 4.04 -2.00
N VAL A 118 14.40 4.49 -2.78
CA VAL A 118 13.17 3.72 -3.00
C VAL A 118 13.50 2.39 -3.69
N MET A 119 14.31 2.42 -4.73
CA MET A 119 14.66 1.21 -5.48
C MET A 119 15.50 0.23 -4.65
N LEU A 120 16.43 0.73 -3.85
CA LEU A 120 17.22 -0.12 -2.94
C LEU A 120 16.33 -0.76 -1.88
N ALA A 121 15.43 0.02 -1.29
CA ALA A 121 14.49 -0.50 -0.30
C ALA A 121 13.56 -1.55 -0.91
N SER A 122 13.09 -1.33 -2.14
CA SER A 122 12.26 -2.28 -2.88
C SER A 122 12.98 -3.62 -3.07
N HIS A 123 14.25 -3.55 -3.47
CA HIS A 123 15.06 -4.76 -3.65
C HIS A 123 15.23 -5.52 -2.33
N ARG A 124 15.51 -4.81 -1.24
CA ARG A 124 15.63 -5.43 0.10
C ARG A 124 14.32 -6.09 0.52
N LEU A 125 13.19 -5.44 0.27
CA LEU A 125 11.89 -6.01 0.60
C LEU A 125 11.62 -7.30 -0.17
N SER A 126 11.97 -7.37 -1.43
CA SER A 126 11.79 -8.58 -2.22
C SER A 126 12.59 -9.75 -1.64
N GLN A 127 13.77 -9.47 -1.09
CA GLN A 127 14.60 -10.47 -0.43
C GLN A 127 14.03 -10.88 0.93
N GLN A 128 13.63 -9.89 1.74
CA GLN A 128 13.08 -10.12 3.09
C GLN A 128 11.79 -10.92 3.07
N LEU A 129 10.93 -10.66 2.09
CA LEU A 129 9.65 -11.36 1.95
C LEU A 129 9.81 -12.70 1.22
N ASN A 130 11.06 -13.10 0.92
CA ASN A 130 11.38 -14.36 0.28
C ASN A 130 10.60 -14.58 -1.01
N ILE A 131 10.53 -13.54 -1.81
CA ILE A 131 9.82 -13.56 -3.08
C ILE A 131 10.75 -14.12 -4.16
N LYS A 132 10.26 -15.11 -4.84
CA LYS A 132 11.00 -15.77 -5.92
C LYS A 132 10.48 -15.36 -7.29
#